data_9cbdb278ee8342f82f9c84ee09ca6b2f
#
_entry.id   9cbdb278ee8342f82f9c84ee09ca6b2f
#
_cell.length_a   1.000
_cell.length_b   1.000
_cell.length_c   1.000
_cell.angle_alpha   90.00
_cell.angle_beta   90.00
_cell.angle_gamma   90.00
#
_symmetry.space_group_name_H-M   'P 1'
#
loop_
_entity.id
_entity.type
_entity.pdbx_description
1 polymer ?
#
loop_
_entity_poly.entity_id
_entity_poly.type
_entity_poly.pdbx_seq_one_letter_code
_entity_poly.pdbx_strand_id
1 'polypeptide(L)'
;GKDTHCVPYIFGRYRFLPLSGPTRKNSSWINLSKVLHSRTLKGEKGVEVHFVNQHVFHLPVRPQFFTEKVKQASQTVHRQNHLLHSVLTNFDYADGIKEERKHNLLGNALHANAARLSTIPMDEYIQIVQFSLAETALRHPSLRDNPVADEALHLLRENLYGGLPHLRNAPI
;
A
#
# COMPACT_ATOMS: atom_id res chain seq x y z
N GLY A 1 14.86 -6.06 -9.55
CA GLY A 1 14.40 -5.61 -8.27
C GLY A 1 14.24 -4.11 -8.26
N LYS A 2 13.01 -3.61 -8.42
CA LYS A 2 12.73 -2.16 -8.34
C LYS A 2 12.36 -1.82 -6.91
N ASP A 3 13.18 -0.96 -6.33
CA ASP A 3 13.00 -0.11 -5.15
C ASP A 3 11.75 -0.32 -4.27
N THR A 4 11.80 -1.36 -3.46
CA THR A 4 10.86 -1.57 -2.35
C THR A 4 11.14 -0.66 -1.14
N HIS A 5 12.04 0.30 -1.27
CA HIS A 5 12.68 0.96 -0.13
C HIS A 5 11.90 2.13 0.48
N CYS A 6 10.81 2.56 -0.12
CA CYS A 6 9.98 3.66 0.41
C CYS A 6 8.50 3.27 0.37
N VAL A 7 8.13 2.26 1.15
CA VAL A 7 6.74 1.79 1.20
C VAL A 7 5.95 2.70 2.15
N PRO A 8 4.79 3.24 1.72
CA PRO A 8 3.89 3.95 2.62
C PRO A 8 3.39 3.04 3.74
N TYR A 9 3.36 3.56 4.96
CA TYR A 9 2.70 2.89 6.09
C TYR A 9 1.24 3.30 6.13
N ILE A 10 0.35 2.34 5.90
CA ILE A 10 -1.10 2.55 5.85
C ILE A 10 -1.77 1.63 6.85
N PHE A 11 -2.45 2.22 7.84
CA PHE A 11 -3.27 1.49 8.80
C PHE A 11 -4.50 2.33 9.17
N GLY A 12 -5.62 2.06 8.54
CA GLY A 12 -6.84 2.83 8.68
C GLY A 12 -6.62 4.33 8.40
N ARG A 13 -6.82 5.17 9.43
CA ARG A 13 -6.59 6.63 9.35
C ARG A 13 -5.12 7.05 9.40
N TYR A 14 -4.22 6.16 9.79
CA TYR A 14 -2.78 6.41 9.87
C TYR A 14 -2.14 6.13 8.53
N ARG A 15 -1.73 7.17 7.83
CA ARG A 15 -1.25 7.10 6.43
C ARG A 15 0.03 7.89 6.32
N PHE A 16 1.15 7.24 6.58
CA PHE A 16 2.46 7.85 6.59
C PHE A 16 3.27 7.49 5.36
N LEU A 17 3.88 8.51 4.76
CA LEU A 17 4.77 8.37 3.63
C LEU A 17 6.21 8.68 4.06
N PRO A 18 7.18 7.75 3.90
CA PRO A 18 8.59 8.07 4.11
C PRO A 18 9.11 8.93 2.96
N LEU A 19 9.86 9.96 3.29
CA LEU A 19 10.42 10.91 2.33
C LEU A 19 11.81 10.52 1.84
N SER A 20 12.39 9.46 2.41
CA SER A 20 13.69 8.89 2.02
C SER A 20 13.72 7.39 2.22
N GLY A 21 14.66 6.71 1.53
CA GLY A 21 14.83 5.26 1.65
C GLY A 21 15.34 4.82 3.03
N PRO A 22 15.19 3.53 3.38
CA PRO A 22 15.55 2.97 4.70
C PRO A 22 17.06 2.99 4.97
N THR A 23 17.89 3.19 3.96
CA THR A 23 19.34 3.33 4.09
C THR A 23 19.79 4.63 4.76
N ARG A 24 18.88 5.60 4.89
CA ARG A 24 19.16 6.84 5.63
C ARG A 24 18.68 6.67 7.07
N LYS A 25 19.60 6.81 8.02
CA LYS A 25 19.35 6.65 9.47
C LYS A 25 18.18 7.50 10.01
N ASN A 26 17.86 8.64 9.36
CA ASN A 26 16.79 9.55 9.76
C ASN A 26 15.86 9.78 8.56
N SER A 27 14.92 8.88 8.35
CA SER A 27 13.84 9.10 7.37
C SER A 27 12.76 9.99 7.98
N SER A 28 12.51 11.13 7.36
CA SER A 28 11.35 11.95 7.71
C SER A 28 10.08 11.32 7.15
N TRP A 29 8.98 11.45 7.88
CA TRP A 29 7.68 10.91 7.52
C TRP A 29 6.65 12.00 7.40
N ILE A 30 5.76 11.91 6.42
CA ILE A 30 4.64 12.83 6.25
C ILE A 30 3.30 12.09 6.44
N ASN A 31 2.40 12.68 7.21
CA ASN A 31 1.05 12.14 7.37
C ASN A 31 0.15 12.64 6.23
N LEU A 32 -0.09 11.78 5.23
CA LEU A 32 -0.90 12.10 4.06
C LEU A 32 -2.35 12.45 4.41
N SER A 33 -2.89 11.96 5.53
CA SER A 33 -4.26 12.29 5.97
C SER A 33 -4.41 13.76 6.39
N LYS A 34 -3.31 14.44 6.64
CA LYS A 34 -3.26 15.87 7.03
C LYS A 34 -2.86 16.80 5.89
N VAL A 35 -2.56 16.25 4.72
CA VAL A 35 -2.19 17.04 3.54
C VAL A 35 -3.44 17.42 2.75
N LEU A 36 -3.65 18.71 2.52
CA LEU A 36 -4.72 19.23 1.67
C LEU A 36 -4.37 19.08 0.19
N HIS A 37 -3.26 19.64 -0.21
CA HIS A 37 -2.75 19.60 -1.57
C HIS A 37 -1.23 19.76 -1.60
N SER A 38 -0.65 19.50 -2.76
CA SER A 38 0.76 19.72 -3.03
C SER A 38 0.95 20.39 -4.39
N ARG A 39 2.02 21.15 -4.53
CA ARG A 39 2.42 21.74 -5.81
C ARG A 39 3.92 21.57 -6.05
N THR A 40 4.29 21.42 -7.31
CA THR A 40 5.69 21.43 -7.71
C THR A 40 6.21 22.86 -7.69
N LEU A 41 7.36 23.08 -7.11
CA LEU A 41 8.03 24.38 -7.14
C LEU A 41 8.68 24.59 -8.50
N LYS A 42 8.34 25.68 -9.18
CA LYS A 42 8.94 26.04 -10.47
C LYS A 42 10.41 26.41 -10.25
N GLY A 43 11.30 25.72 -10.97
CA GLY A 43 12.75 25.98 -10.89
C GLY A 43 13.47 25.32 -9.71
N GLU A 44 12.78 24.73 -8.77
CA GLU A 44 13.35 24.04 -7.61
C GLU A 44 13.12 22.54 -7.67
N LYS A 45 14.07 21.78 -7.10
CA LYS A 45 13.96 20.32 -6.97
C LYS A 45 13.15 19.95 -5.72
N GLY A 46 11.86 20.37 -5.67
CA GLY A 46 11.08 20.17 -4.46
C GLY A 46 9.58 20.18 -4.67
N VAL A 47 8.88 19.80 -3.63
CA VAL A 47 7.42 19.82 -3.53
C VAL A 47 7.00 20.66 -2.34
N GLU A 48 6.13 21.62 -2.58
CA GLU A 48 5.46 22.35 -1.50
C GLU A 48 4.20 21.58 -1.11
N VAL A 49 4.01 21.38 0.18
CA VAL A 49 2.90 20.62 0.75
C VAL A 49 2.13 21.50 1.73
N HIS A 50 0.82 21.60 1.53
CA HIS A 50 -0.09 22.36 2.36
C HIS A 50 -0.89 21.43 3.27
N PHE A 51 -0.89 21.71 4.56
CA PHE A 51 -1.58 20.92 5.58
C PHE A 51 -2.90 21.54 6.00
N VAL A 52 -3.79 20.72 6.57
CA VAL A 52 -5.13 21.13 7.06
C VAL A 52 -5.08 22.23 8.13
N ASN A 53 -3.97 22.38 8.84
CA ASN A 53 -3.72 23.41 9.85
C ASN A 53 -3.03 24.66 9.28
N GLN A 54 -3.10 24.86 7.97
CA GLN A 54 -2.51 25.97 7.21
C GLN A 54 -0.97 26.03 7.20
N HIS A 55 -0.28 25.04 7.80
CA HIS A 55 1.17 24.94 7.66
C HIS A 55 1.56 24.56 6.24
N VAL A 56 2.63 25.17 5.77
CA VAL A 56 3.23 24.90 4.46
C VAL A 56 4.66 24.44 4.67
N PHE A 57 5.01 23.29 4.05
CA PHE A 57 6.36 22.75 4.12
C PHE A 57 6.92 22.52 2.71
N HIS A 58 8.19 22.83 2.56
CA HIS A 58 8.95 22.53 1.36
C HIS A 58 9.70 21.22 1.56
N LEU A 59 9.35 20.22 0.78
CA LEU A 59 9.96 18.90 0.84
C LEU A 59 11.05 18.80 -0.23
N PRO A 60 12.32 18.49 0.14
CA PRO A 60 13.42 18.34 -0.82
C PRO A 60 13.37 16.98 -1.52
N VAL A 61 12.22 16.65 -2.11
CA VAL A 61 11.98 15.39 -2.83
C VAL A 61 11.58 15.69 -4.27
N ARG A 62 11.95 14.79 -5.19
CA ARG A 62 11.56 14.92 -6.59
C ARG A 62 10.04 14.87 -6.73
N PRO A 63 9.41 15.79 -7.50
CA PRO A 63 7.95 15.81 -7.67
C PRO A 63 7.38 14.48 -8.17
N GLN A 64 8.03 13.84 -9.14
CA GLN A 64 7.61 12.55 -9.67
C GLN A 64 7.64 11.46 -8.58
N PHE A 65 8.69 11.44 -7.76
CA PHE A 65 8.78 10.51 -6.62
C PHE A 65 7.61 10.71 -5.66
N PHE A 66 7.33 11.96 -5.27
CA PHE A 66 6.23 12.27 -4.36
C PHE A 66 4.88 11.84 -4.93
N THR A 67 4.61 12.21 -6.18
CA THR A 67 3.36 11.86 -6.88
C THR A 67 3.19 10.34 -6.97
N GLU A 68 4.22 9.60 -7.34
CA GLU A 68 4.19 8.15 -7.42
C GLU A 68 3.91 7.50 -6.05
N LYS A 69 4.53 8.02 -4.99
CA LYS A 69 4.30 7.53 -3.62
C LYS A 69 2.90 7.84 -3.11
N VAL A 70 2.33 9.00 -3.42
CA VAL A 70 0.93 9.32 -3.13
C VAL A 70 0.00 8.37 -3.88
N LYS A 71 0.30 8.07 -5.15
CA LYS A 71 -0.45 7.08 -5.95
C LYS A 71 -0.39 5.68 -5.32
N GLN A 72 0.80 5.20 -4.92
CA GLN A 72 0.96 3.92 -4.24
C GLN A 72 0.18 3.88 -2.91
N ALA A 73 0.24 4.97 -2.12
CA ALA A 73 -0.54 5.08 -0.89
C ALA A 73 -2.05 5.02 -1.17
N SER A 74 -2.54 5.71 -2.21
CA SER A 74 -3.96 5.69 -2.59
C SER A 74 -4.41 4.28 -3.01
N GLN A 75 -3.60 3.54 -3.75
CA GLN A 75 -3.87 2.16 -4.14
C GLN A 75 -3.98 1.24 -2.92
N THR A 76 -3.04 1.38 -1.97
CA THR A 76 -3.07 0.58 -0.73
C THR A 76 -4.30 0.89 0.11
N VAL A 77 -4.66 2.18 0.27
CA VAL A 77 -5.89 2.59 0.98
C VAL A 77 -7.13 2.01 0.31
N HIS A 78 -7.20 2.07 -1.02
CA HIS A 78 -8.33 1.51 -1.77
C HIS A 78 -8.48 0.01 -1.51
N ARG A 79 -7.39 -0.75 -1.62
CA ARG A 79 -7.40 -2.19 -1.36
C ARG A 79 -7.82 -2.53 0.08
N GLN A 80 -7.29 -1.80 1.07
CA GLN A 80 -7.68 -2.00 2.47
C GLN A 80 -9.15 -1.67 2.72
N ASN A 81 -9.66 -0.57 2.15
CA ASN A 81 -11.06 -0.20 2.27
C ASN A 81 -11.98 -1.23 1.61
N HIS A 82 -11.62 -1.71 0.42
CA HIS A 82 -12.36 -2.75 -0.28
C HIS A 82 -12.41 -4.04 0.53
N LEU A 83 -11.26 -4.49 1.04
CA LEU A 83 -11.17 -5.66 1.90
C LEU A 83 -12.04 -5.51 3.14
N LEU A 84 -11.89 -4.39 3.86
CA LEU A 84 -12.66 -4.12 5.07
C LEU A 84 -14.16 -4.10 4.78
N HIS A 85 -14.57 -3.45 3.68
CA HIS A 85 -15.96 -3.43 3.24
C HIS A 85 -16.47 -4.84 2.95
N SER A 86 -15.71 -5.66 2.21
CA SER A 86 -16.09 -7.04 1.91
C SER A 86 -16.22 -7.89 3.18
N VAL A 87 -15.28 -7.76 4.14
CA VAL A 87 -15.36 -8.45 5.43
C VAL A 87 -16.62 -8.04 6.18
N LEU A 88 -16.87 -6.73 6.32
CA LEU A 88 -18.02 -6.24 7.08
C LEU A 88 -19.35 -6.56 6.39
N THR A 89 -19.40 -6.59 5.07
CA THR A 89 -20.59 -7.04 4.32
C THR A 89 -20.89 -8.51 4.59
N ASN A 90 -19.87 -9.37 4.64
CA ASN A 90 -20.06 -10.79 4.93
C ASN A 90 -20.55 -11.06 6.37
N PHE A 91 -20.39 -10.09 7.26
CA PHE A 91 -20.89 -10.16 8.64
C PHE A 91 -22.11 -9.27 8.90
N ASP A 92 -22.79 -8.77 7.86
CA ASP A 92 -23.94 -7.85 7.94
C ASP A 92 -23.65 -6.51 8.67
N TYR A 93 -22.40 -6.09 8.72
CA TYR A 93 -21.99 -4.82 9.34
C TYR A 93 -21.70 -3.70 8.30
N ALA A 94 -22.12 -3.87 7.05
CA ALA A 94 -21.76 -2.95 5.97
C ALA A 94 -22.32 -1.52 6.13
N ASP A 95 -23.43 -1.35 6.83
CA ASP A 95 -24.10 -0.05 6.99
C ASP A 95 -23.31 0.99 7.81
N GLY A 96 -22.23 0.56 8.50
CA GLY A 96 -21.42 1.41 9.35
C GLY A 96 -20.24 2.10 8.66
N ILE A 97 -19.88 1.70 7.44
CA ILE A 97 -18.73 2.27 6.75
C ILE A 97 -19.14 3.52 5.97
N LYS A 98 -19.13 4.66 6.63
CA LYS A 98 -19.16 5.94 5.91
C LYS A 98 -17.80 6.19 5.32
N GLU A 99 -17.68 6.13 3.98
CA GLU A 99 -16.50 6.65 3.30
C GLU A 99 -16.31 8.11 3.73
N GLU A 100 -15.22 8.35 4.44
CA GLU A 100 -14.79 9.71 4.76
C GLU A 100 -14.36 10.40 3.46
N ARG A 101 -15.33 11.01 2.76
CA ARG A 101 -15.07 11.88 1.60
C ARG A 101 -14.38 13.14 2.08
N LYS A 102 -13.10 13.06 2.40
CA LYS A 102 -12.29 14.22 2.72
C LYS A 102 -11.71 14.78 1.44
N HIS A 103 -11.98 16.06 1.18
CA HIS A 103 -11.29 16.83 0.14
C HIS A 103 -9.84 17.08 0.57
N ASN A 104 -8.99 16.07 0.38
CA ASN A 104 -7.56 16.13 0.63
C ASN A 104 -6.79 15.46 -0.52
N LEU A 105 -5.47 15.62 -0.51
CA LEU A 105 -4.59 15.09 -1.56
C LEU A 105 -4.84 13.59 -1.83
N LEU A 106 -4.94 12.81 -0.77
CA LEU A 106 -5.12 11.36 -0.88
C LEU A 106 -6.53 10.98 -1.37
N GLY A 107 -7.56 11.68 -0.90
CA GLY A 107 -8.94 11.52 -1.40
C GLY A 107 -9.05 11.83 -2.89
N ASN A 108 -8.44 12.92 -3.33
CA ASN A 108 -8.40 13.26 -4.76
C ASN A 108 -7.64 12.20 -5.58
N ALA A 109 -6.52 11.67 -5.06
CA ALA A 109 -5.79 10.59 -5.71
C ALA A 109 -6.59 9.27 -5.76
N LEU A 110 -7.36 8.96 -4.72
CA LEU A 110 -8.27 7.81 -4.69
C LEU A 110 -9.34 7.94 -5.79
N HIS A 111 -10.00 9.09 -5.88
CA HIS A 111 -11.00 9.33 -6.92
C HIS A 111 -10.43 9.26 -8.34
N ALA A 112 -9.28 9.88 -8.57
CA ALA A 112 -8.63 9.87 -9.88
C ALA A 112 -8.20 8.46 -10.35
N ASN A 113 -7.95 7.55 -9.42
CA ASN A 113 -7.50 6.20 -9.70
C ASN A 113 -8.57 5.12 -9.52
N ALA A 114 -9.72 5.44 -8.93
CA ALA A 114 -10.78 4.47 -8.60
C ALA A 114 -11.20 3.59 -9.79
N ALA A 115 -11.36 4.19 -10.97
CA ALA A 115 -11.73 3.48 -12.20
C ALA A 115 -10.61 2.58 -12.77
N ARG A 116 -9.38 2.74 -12.29
CA ARG A 116 -8.20 1.98 -12.76
C ARG A 116 -7.72 0.92 -11.77
N LEU A 117 -8.30 0.89 -10.59
CA LEU A 117 -7.93 -0.05 -9.55
C LEU A 117 -8.81 -1.30 -9.68
N SER A 118 -8.21 -2.39 -10.13
CA SER A 118 -8.86 -3.68 -10.04
C SER A 118 -9.03 -4.06 -8.57
N THR A 119 -10.23 -4.44 -8.20
CA THR A 119 -10.50 -5.03 -6.89
C THR A 119 -10.13 -6.51 -6.95
N ILE A 120 -9.39 -6.98 -5.95
CA ILE A 120 -9.13 -8.41 -5.80
C ILE A 120 -10.36 -9.01 -5.12
N PRO A 121 -10.99 -10.05 -5.68
CA PRO A 121 -12.07 -10.77 -5.01
C PRO A 121 -11.65 -11.25 -3.61
N MET A 122 -12.61 -11.38 -2.71
CA MET A 122 -12.30 -11.72 -1.30
C MET A 122 -11.65 -13.10 -1.17
N ASP A 123 -12.13 -14.07 -1.95
CA ASP A 123 -11.57 -15.43 -2.01
C ASP A 123 -10.12 -15.43 -2.47
N GLU A 124 -9.79 -14.67 -3.50
CA GLU A 124 -8.39 -14.48 -3.94
C GLU A 124 -7.54 -13.82 -2.86
N TYR A 125 -8.10 -12.79 -2.19
CA TYR A 125 -7.39 -12.13 -1.10
C TYR A 125 -7.10 -13.08 0.06
N ILE A 126 -8.07 -13.91 0.46
CA ILE A 126 -7.89 -14.93 1.51
C ILE A 126 -6.80 -15.90 1.10
N GLN A 127 -6.80 -16.38 -0.15
CA GLN A 127 -5.75 -17.27 -0.66
C GLN A 127 -4.36 -16.62 -0.59
N ILE A 128 -4.24 -15.35 -1.01
CA ILE A 128 -2.97 -14.61 -0.93
C ILE A 128 -2.48 -14.47 0.51
N VAL A 129 -3.38 -14.17 1.46
CA VAL A 129 -3.02 -14.04 2.88
C VAL A 129 -2.60 -15.39 3.45
N GLN A 130 -3.35 -16.46 3.19
CA GLN A 130 -3.01 -17.81 3.63
C GLN A 130 -1.65 -18.26 3.08
N PHE A 131 -1.40 -18.02 1.80
CA PHE A 131 -0.10 -18.28 1.18
C PHE A 131 1.02 -17.50 1.85
N SER A 132 0.84 -16.19 2.05
CA SER A 132 1.85 -15.33 2.69
C SER A 132 2.18 -15.77 4.11
N LEU A 133 1.17 -16.18 4.88
CA LEU A 133 1.36 -16.73 6.23
C LEU A 133 2.11 -18.05 6.20
N ALA A 134 1.72 -18.97 5.32
CA ALA A 134 2.38 -20.26 5.15
C ALA A 134 3.83 -20.10 4.67
N GLU A 135 4.07 -19.22 3.68
CA GLU A 135 5.43 -18.91 3.23
C GLU A 135 6.29 -18.34 4.35
N THR A 136 5.74 -17.42 5.15
CA THR A 136 6.45 -16.85 6.30
C THR A 136 6.80 -17.91 7.34
N ALA A 137 5.88 -18.81 7.64
CA ALA A 137 6.09 -19.91 8.57
C ALA A 137 7.16 -20.90 8.07
N LEU A 138 7.12 -21.28 6.79
CA LEU A 138 8.09 -22.20 6.18
C LEU A 138 9.48 -21.59 6.05
N ARG A 139 9.59 -20.27 5.96
CA ARG A 139 10.87 -19.54 5.96
C ARG A 139 11.42 -19.24 7.36
N HIS A 140 10.77 -19.74 8.41
CA HIS A 140 11.27 -19.54 9.76
C HIS A 140 12.69 -20.11 9.91
N PRO A 141 13.63 -19.44 10.62
CA PRO A 141 15.02 -19.87 10.73
C PRO A 141 15.21 -21.31 11.21
N SER A 142 14.28 -21.83 12.03
CA SER A 142 14.33 -23.22 12.52
C SER A 142 14.07 -24.27 11.43
N LEU A 143 13.53 -23.86 10.27
CA LEU A 143 13.22 -24.75 9.14
C LEU A 143 14.15 -24.52 7.95
N ARG A 144 15.17 -23.70 8.09
CA ARG A 144 16.03 -23.22 7.00
C ARG A 144 16.71 -24.35 6.19
N ASP A 145 17.06 -25.44 6.84
CA ASP A 145 17.73 -26.57 6.21
C ASP A 145 16.84 -27.82 6.15
N ASN A 146 15.51 -27.63 6.18
CA ASN A 146 14.55 -28.72 6.15
C ASN A 146 14.06 -28.93 4.70
N PRO A 147 14.43 -30.05 4.03
CA PRO A 147 14.02 -30.31 2.64
C PRO A 147 12.49 -30.41 2.47
N VAL A 148 11.77 -30.82 3.50
CA VAL A 148 10.30 -30.89 3.47
C VAL A 148 9.69 -29.49 3.44
N ALA A 149 10.32 -28.52 4.13
CA ALA A 149 9.87 -27.12 4.10
C ALA A 149 10.07 -26.49 2.71
N ASP A 150 11.18 -26.79 2.04
CA ASP A 150 11.47 -26.32 0.69
C ASP A 150 10.49 -26.92 -0.33
N GLU A 151 10.22 -28.20 -0.25
CA GLU A 151 9.24 -28.87 -1.11
C GLU A 151 7.82 -28.33 -0.88
N ALA A 152 7.41 -28.13 0.37
CA ALA A 152 6.14 -27.53 0.73
C ALA A 152 6.01 -26.11 0.20
N LEU A 153 7.09 -25.31 0.26
CA LEU A 153 7.13 -23.96 -0.28
C LEU A 153 6.97 -23.94 -1.79
N HIS A 154 7.62 -24.88 -2.48
CA HIS A 154 7.49 -25.05 -3.94
C HIS A 154 6.04 -25.38 -4.33
N LEU A 155 5.44 -26.39 -3.69
CA LEU A 155 4.05 -26.78 -3.93
C LEU A 155 3.04 -25.67 -3.65
N LEU A 156 3.25 -24.91 -2.58
CA LEU A 156 2.42 -23.73 -2.24
C LEU A 156 2.46 -22.69 -3.36
N ARG A 157 3.64 -22.41 -3.91
CA ARG A 157 3.80 -21.44 -5.00
C ARG A 157 3.16 -21.91 -6.29
N GLU A 158 3.34 -23.15 -6.65
CA GLU A 158 2.70 -23.73 -7.83
C GLU A 158 1.18 -23.67 -7.74
N ASN A 159 0.61 -24.02 -6.58
CA ASN A 159 -0.84 -23.98 -6.36
C ASN A 159 -1.39 -22.55 -6.40
N LEU A 160 -0.70 -21.58 -5.79
CA LEU A 160 -1.13 -20.18 -5.83
C LEU A 160 -1.12 -19.65 -7.27
N TYR A 161 -0.01 -19.83 -7.98
CA TYR A 161 0.11 -19.33 -9.36
C TYR A 161 -0.73 -20.13 -10.37
N GLY A 162 -1.02 -21.39 -10.09
CA GLY A 162 -1.94 -22.21 -10.87
C GLY A 162 -3.39 -21.76 -10.74
N GLY A 163 -3.80 -21.38 -9.53
CA GLY A 163 -5.15 -20.86 -9.24
C GLY A 163 -5.34 -19.39 -9.58
N LEU A 164 -4.27 -18.60 -9.59
CA LEU A 164 -4.31 -17.13 -9.77
C LEU A 164 -3.29 -16.68 -10.84
N PRO A 165 -3.49 -17.06 -12.10
CA PRO A 165 -2.50 -16.82 -13.17
C PRO A 165 -2.17 -15.33 -13.40
N HIS A 166 -3.07 -14.41 -13.05
CA HIS A 166 -2.86 -12.97 -13.15
C HIS A 166 -1.85 -12.44 -12.11
N LEU A 167 -1.56 -13.18 -11.04
CA LEU A 167 -0.55 -12.82 -10.04
C LEU A 167 0.87 -13.17 -10.46
N ARG A 168 1.07 -14.01 -11.48
CA ARG A 168 2.41 -14.38 -11.98
C ARG A 168 3.28 -13.16 -12.34
N ASN A 169 2.65 -12.08 -12.77
CA ASN A 169 3.31 -10.85 -13.20
C ASN A 169 3.10 -9.68 -12.24
N ALA A 170 2.42 -9.91 -11.12
CA ALA A 170 2.27 -8.89 -10.10
C ALA A 170 3.59 -8.74 -9.32
N PRO A 171 4.16 -7.53 -9.19
CA PRO A 171 5.29 -7.31 -8.31
C PRO A 171 4.81 -7.52 -6.87
N ILE A 172 5.33 -8.54 -6.22
CA ILE A 172 5.19 -8.79 -4.78
C ILE A 172 6.12 -7.84 -4.03
#